data_8d4190cf226fc4caf8081e5d5300eb91
#
_entry.id   8d4190cf226fc4caf8081e5d5300eb91
#
_cell.length_a   1.000
_cell.length_b   1.000
_cell.length_c   1.000
_cell.angle_alpha   90.00
_cell.angle_beta   90.00
_cell.angle_gamma   90.00
#
_symmetry.space_group_name_H-M   'P 1'
#
loop_
_entity.id
_entity.type
_entity.pdbx_description
1 polymer ?
#
loop_
_entity_poly.entity_id
_entity_poly.type
_entity_poly.pdbx_seq_one_letter_code
_entity_poly.pdbx_strand_id
1 'polypeptide(L)'
;MSAHAVTTADPAPSPVPPCCRPRKAARRAASTAVTTDPARSAAPEPAGDGLGWSEPEIAELARLAPGLLPGRIMTCDPVGALVLTELGATAATYCASLLLAATRARSAGRLWPKPGHRVALRRWPDGPVTVEGIVA
;
A
#
# COMPACT_ATOMS: atom_id res chain seq x y z
N MET A 1 44.55 30.08 42.57
CA MET A 1 44.42 29.27 41.33
C MET A 1 43.33 28.23 41.61
N SER A 2 42.11 28.54 41.20
CA SER A 2 40.94 27.68 41.46
C SER A 2 40.66 26.81 40.22
N ALA A 3 40.79 25.49 40.39
CA ALA A 3 40.46 24.52 39.36
C ALA A 3 38.95 24.20 39.47
N HIS A 4 38.17 24.60 38.46
CA HIS A 4 36.79 24.18 38.33
C HIS A 4 36.74 22.81 37.65
N ALA A 5 36.36 21.80 38.42
CA ALA A 5 36.02 20.48 37.90
C ALA A 5 34.62 20.57 37.24
N VAL A 6 34.60 20.44 35.93
CA VAL A 6 33.36 20.29 35.17
C VAL A 6 32.93 18.83 35.24
N THR A 7 31.97 18.52 36.05
CA THR A 7 31.31 17.21 36.10
C THR A 7 30.35 17.12 34.91
N THR A 8 30.78 16.40 33.85
CA THR A 8 29.91 16.03 32.73
C THR A 8 28.92 14.98 33.23
N ALA A 9 27.69 15.38 33.44
CA ALA A 9 26.59 14.46 33.71
C ALA A 9 26.25 13.72 32.42
N ASP A 10 26.47 12.40 32.44
CA ASP A 10 26.09 11.47 31.38
C ASP A 10 24.55 11.41 31.30
N PRO A 11 23.92 11.73 30.15
CA PRO A 11 22.48 11.59 30.02
C PRO A 11 22.12 10.12 29.96
N ALA A 12 21.39 9.65 30.98
CA ALA A 12 20.82 8.31 31.03
C ALA A 12 20.01 8.02 29.77
N PRO A 13 20.12 6.82 29.17
CA PRO A 13 19.34 6.44 28.01
C PRO A 13 17.85 6.39 28.41
N SER A 14 17.04 7.12 27.68
CA SER A 14 15.59 7.12 27.85
C SER A 14 15.04 5.71 27.65
N PRO A 15 14.11 5.25 28.51
CA PRO A 15 13.49 3.95 28.33
C PRO A 15 12.66 3.95 27.06
N VAL A 16 13.02 3.08 26.14
CA VAL A 16 12.26 2.81 24.93
C VAL A 16 10.88 2.28 25.32
N PRO A 17 9.77 2.90 24.89
CA PRO A 17 8.44 2.41 25.22
C PRO A 17 8.22 1.01 24.61
N PRO A 18 7.58 0.08 25.31
CA PRO A 18 7.41 -1.31 24.89
C PRO A 18 6.27 -1.48 23.86
N CYS A 19 6.17 -0.60 22.88
CA CYS A 19 5.08 -0.62 21.89
C CYS A 19 5.34 -1.56 20.70
N CYS A 20 6.48 -2.22 20.63
CA CYS A 20 6.81 -3.16 19.57
C CYS A 20 7.00 -4.59 20.10
N ARG A 21 6.10 -5.07 20.95
CA ARG A 21 5.96 -6.51 21.07
C ARG A 21 5.19 -7.00 19.85
N PRO A 22 5.79 -7.82 18.98
CA PRO A 22 5.01 -8.53 17.99
C PRO A 22 4.02 -9.39 18.78
N ARG A 23 2.73 -9.07 18.65
CA ARG A 23 1.69 -9.99 19.09
C ARG A 23 1.96 -11.28 18.34
N LYS A 24 2.39 -12.30 19.05
CA LYS A 24 2.33 -13.66 18.54
C LYS A 24 0.90 -13.82 18.05
N ALA A 25 0.74 -13.81 16.74
CA ALA A 25 -0.51 -14.19 16.12
C ALA A 25 -0.78 -15.59 16.60
N ALA A 26 -1.78 -15.75 17.47
CA ALA A 26 -2.27 -17.05 17.82
C ALA A 26 -2.69 -17.67 16.49
N ARG A 27 -1.92 -18.63 16.02
CA ARG A 27 -2.31 -19.50 14.94
C ARG A 27 -3.52 -20.30 15.45
N ARG A 28 -4.69 -19.72 15.37
CA ARG A 28 -5.88 -20.52 15.22
C ARG A 28 -5.77 -21.10 13.81
N ALA A 29 -5.32 -22.34 13.77
CA ALA A 29 -5.58 -23.20 12.66
C ALA A 29 -7.10 -23.37 12.61
N ALA A 30 -7.78 -22.43 11.99
CA ALA A 30 -9.11 -22.67 11.49
C ALA A 30 -8.92 -23.63 10.31
N SER A 31 -8.95 -24.92 10.60
CA SER A 31 -9.23 -25.95 9.62
C SER A 31 -10.68 -25.74 9.18
N THR A 32 -10.92 -24.70 8.46
CA THR A 32 -12.05 -24.66 7.56
C THR A 32 -11.65 -25.57 6.42
N ALA A 33 -12.17 -26.79 6.44
CA ALA A 33 -12.22 -27.62 5.25
C ALA A 33 -12.98 -26.78 4.21
N VAL A 34 -12.22 -26.10 3.36
CA VAL A 34 -12.75 -25.51 2.14
C VAL A 34 -13.12 -26.70 1.31
N THR A 35 -14.39 -27.04 1.31
CA THR A 35 -14.96 -27.95 0.33
C THR A 35 -14.78 -27.23 -0.99
N THR A 36 -13.69 -27.53 -1.66
CA THR A 36 -13.42 -27.08 -3.02
C THR A 36 -14.48 -27.77 -3.86
N ASP A 37 -15.53 -27.04 -4.21
CA ASP A 37 -16.53 -27.49 -5.15
C ASP A 37 -15.86 -27.58 -6.53
N PRO A 38 -15.59 -28.77 -7.08
CA PRO A 38 -14.89 -28.94 -8.35
C PRO A 38 -15.71 -28.49 -9.55
N ALA A 39 -16.95 -28.07 -9.35
CA ALA A 39 -17.86 -27.63 -10.41
C ALA A 39 -17.69 -26.15 -10.82
N ARG A 40 -16.89 -25.36 -10.10
CA ARG A 40 -16.49 -24.01 -10.52
C ARG A 40 -15.07 -24.03 -11.07
N SER A 41 -14.89 -24.70 -12.16
CA SER A 41 -13.86 -24.38 -13.12
C SER A 41 -14.22 -23.02 -13.73
N ALA A 42 -14.00 -21.96 -12.97
CA ALA A 42 -14.04 -20.62 -13.51
C ALA A 42 -12.92 -20.57 -14.55
N ALA A 43 -13.28 -20.47 -15.83
CA ALA A 43 -12.36 -20.08 -16.86
C ALA A 43 -11.61 -18.83 -16.35
N PRO A 44 -10.28 -18.68 -16.59
CA PRO A 44 -9.58 -17.50 -16.20
C PRO A 44 -10.29 -16.33 -16.87
N GLU A 45 -11.02 -15.55 -16.05
CA GLU A 45 -11.61 -14.31 -16.52
C GLU A 45 -10.45 -13.44 -17.03
N PRO A 46 -10.60 -12.80 -18.19
CA PRO A 46 -9.57 -11.92 -18.71
C PRO A 46 -9.20 -10.93 -17.62
N ALA A 47 -7.92 -10.84 -17.32
CA ALA A 47 -7.34 -10.15 -16.15
C ALA A 47 -7.76 -8.67 -16.00
N GLY A 48 -8.42 -8.09 -17.00
CA GLY A 48 -8.93 -6.73 -16.98
C GLY A 48 -10.21 -6.53 -16.16
N ASP A 49 -11.12 -7.49 -16.15
CA ASP A 49 -12.48 -7.27 -15.61
C ASP A 49 -12.50 -7.16 -14.08
N GLY A 50 -11.59 -7.85 -13.38
CA GLY A 50 -11.49 -7.81 -11.92
C GLY A 50 -10.95 -6.50 -11.35
N LEU A 51 -10.14 -5.78 -12.13
CA LEU A 51 -9.51 -4.51 -11.72
C LEU A 51 -10.38 -3.29 -12.03
N GLY A 52 -11.41 -3.44 -12.87
CA GLY A 52 -12.24 -2.34 -13.34
C GLY A 52 -11.54 -1.40 -14.33
N TRP A 53 -10.48 -1.88 -14.98
CA TRP A 53 -9.79 -1.18 -16.06
C TRP A 53 -10.24 -1.73 -17.40
N SER A 54 -10.50 -0.85 -18.35
CA SER A 54 -10.75 -1.23 -19.73
C SER A 54 -9.45 -1.41 -20.50
N GLU A 55 -9.46 -2.24 -21.52
CA GLU A 55 -8.31 -2.46 -22.42
C GLU A 55 -7.70 -1.15 -22.95
N PRO A 56 -8.49 -0.17 -23.45
CA PRO A 56 -7.94 1.10 -23.93
C PRO A 56 -7.31 1.93 -22.80
N GLU A 57 -7.81 1.87 -21.58
CA GLU A 57 -7.22 2.58 -20.44
C GLU A 57 -5.88 1.98 -20.04
N ILE A 58 -5.75 0.67 -20.08
CA ILE A 58 -4.48 -0.04 -19.84
C ILE A 58 -3.46 0.33 -20.90
N ALA A 59 -3.88 0.32 -22.16
CA ALA A 59 -3.01 0.70 -23.27
C ALA A 59 -2.57 2.17 -23.20
N GLU A 60 -3.46 3.06 -22.78
CA GLU A 60 -3.13 4.47 -22.56
C GLU A 60 -2.19 4.68 -21.40
N LEU A 61 -2.40 3.99 -20.28
CA LEU A 61 -1.49 4.02 -19.13
C LEU A 61 -0.08 3.59 -19.54
N ALA A 62 0.04 2.50 -20.27
CA ALA A 62 1.33 2.00 -20.77
C ALA A 62 2.02 2.99 -21.72
N ARG A 63 1.24 3.72 -22.52
CA ARG A 63 1.76 4.74 -23.44
C ARG A 63 2.22 6.00 -22.74
N LEU A 64 1.46 6.49 -21.77
CA LEU A 64 1.72 7.76 -21.08
C LEU A 64 2.79 7.61 -19.98
N ALA A 65 2.81 6.48 -19.33
CA ALA A 65 3.69 6.23 -18.20
C ALA A 65 4.22 4.79 -18.23
N PRO A 66 5.22 4.52 -19.07
CA PRO A 66 5.81 3.19 -19.18
C PRO A 66 6.36 2.73 -17.82
N GLY A 67 6.06 1.50 -17.47
CA GLY A 67 6.45 0.90 -16.17
C GLY A 67 5.45 1.12 -15.03
N LEU A 68 4.33 1.79 -15.28
CA LEU A 68 3.20 1.79 -14.35
C LEU A 68 2.28 0.59 -14.63
N LEU A 69 1.75 0.04 -13.55
CA LEU A 69 0.83 -1.09 -13.56
C LEU A 69 -0.56 -0.65 -13.12
N PRO A 70 -1.61 -1.16 -13.74
CA PRO A 70 -2.96 -0.91 -13.28
C PRO A 70 -3.25 -1.67 -11.97
N GLY A 71 -3.99 -1.04 -11.08
CA GLY A 71 -4.44 -1.66 -9.85
C GLY A 71 -5.76 -1.09 -9.35
N ARG A 72 -6.35 -1.77 -8.37
CA ARG A 72 -7.57 -1.33 -7.69
C ARG A 72 -7.38 -1.41 -6.18
N ILE A 73 -7.71 -0.35 -5.47
CA ILE A 73 -7.61 -0.31 -4.01
C ILE A 73 -8.67 -1.24 -3.40
N MET A 74 -8.22 -2.16 -2.58
CA MET A 74 -9.09 -3.02 -1.77
C MET A 74 -9.36 -2.39 -0.41
N THR A 75 -8.30 -2.01 0.29
CA THR A 75 -8.33 -1.28 1.57
C THR A 75 -7.24 -0.23 1.58
N CYS A 76 -7.44 0.83 2.35
CA CYS A 76 -6.45 1.89 2.47
C CYS A 76 -6.41 2.42 3.91
N ASP A 77 -5.24 2.89 4.29
CA ASP A 77 -4.96 3.59 5.54
C ASP A 77 -4.11 4.86 5.24
N PRO A 78 -3.77 5.67 6.23
CA PRO A 78 -2.98 6.89 6.01
C PRO A 78 -1.55 6.66 5.49
N VAL A 79 -1.03 5.47 5.60
CA VAL A 79 0.36 5.13 5.24
C VAL A 79 0.44 4.42 3.90
N GLY A 80 -0.57 3.61 3.56
CA GLY A 80 -0.55 2.81 2.36
C GLY A 80 -1.90 2.21 2.00
N ALA A 81 -1.89 1.31 1.06
CA ALA A 81 -3.07 0.60 0.59
C ALA A 81 -2.76 -0.86 0.27
N LEU A 82 -3.75 -1.72 0.44
CA LEU A 82 -3.75 -3.03 -0.18
C LEU A 82 -4.40 -2.88 -1.56
N VAL A 83 -3.67 -3.22 -2.59
CA VAL A 83 -4.09 -3.03 -3.98
C VAL A 83 -4.15 -4.36 -4.70
N LEU A 84 -5.25 -4.61 -5.38
CA LEU A 84 -5.39 -5.74 -6.29
C LEU A 84 -4.70 -5.39 -7.61
N THR A 85 -3.85 -6.29 -8.09
CA THR A 85 -3.15 -6.21 -9.38
C THR A 85 -3.39 -7.50 -10.16
N GLU A 86 -2.93 -7.57 -11.39
CA GLU A 86 -2.95 -8.80 -12.19
C GLU A 86 -2.19 -9.96 -11.54
N LEU A 87 -1.21 -9.65 -10.70
CA LEU A 87 -0.40 -10.63 -9.97
C LEU A 87 -1.00 -10.99 -8.59
N GLY A 88 -2.16 -10.42 -8.25
CA GLY A 88 -2.81 -10.60 -6.95
C GLY A 88 -2.76 -9.37 -6.06
N ALA A 89 -3.15 -9.55 -4.80
CA ALA A 89 -3.17 -8.47 -3.82
C ALA A 89 -1.76 -8.15 -3.32
N THR A 90 -1.41 -6.87 -3.35
CA THR A 90 -0.09 -6.37 -2.96
C THR A 90 -0.23 -5.14 -2.07
N ALA A 91 0.62 -5.05 -1.04
CA ALA A 91 0.73 -3.84 -0.23
C ALA A 91 1.51 -2.76 -1.00
N ALA A 92 0.98 -1.56 -1.05
CA ALA A 92 1.60 -0.43 -1.71
C ALA A 92 1.61 0.79 -0.78
N THR A 93 2.67 1.57 -0.82
CA THR A 93 2.78 2.87 -0.14
C THR A 93 2.40 3.99 -1.09
N TYR A 94 2.06 5.16 -0.55
CA TYR A 94 1.75 6.32 -1.39
C TYR A 94 3.03 7.06 -1.78
N CYS A 95 3.14 7.49 -3.03
CA CYS A 95 4.23 8.36 -3.44
C CYS A 95 4.10 9.76 -2.82
N ALA A 96 5.22 10.47 -2.67
CA ALA A 96 5.24 11.79 -2.04
C ALA A 96 4.35 12.81 -2.77
N SER A 97 4.29 12.75 -4.08
CA SER A 97 3.44 13.64 -4.90
C SER A 97 1.95 13.41 -4.63
N LEU A 98 1.53 12.15 -4.48
CA LEU A 98 0.15 11.82 -4.14
C LEU A 98 -0.21 12.30 -2.74
N LEU A 99 0.69 12.11 -1.75
CA LEU A 99 0.48 12.59 -0.39
C LEU A 99 0.39 14.13 -0.34
N LEU A 100 1.25 14.83 -1.06
CA LEU A 100 1.19 16.29 -1.17
C LEU A 100 -0.08 16.78 -1.86
N ALA A 101 -0.50 16.10 -2.92
CA ALA A 101 -1.76 16.40 -3.59
C ALA A 101 -2.96 16.16 -2.68
N ALA A 102 -2.96 15.06 -1.93
CA ALA A 102 -4.02 14.71 -0.98
C ALA A 102 -4.09 15.71 0.20
N THR A 103 -2.95 16.17 0.71
CA THR A 103 -2.93 17.19 1.79
C THR A 103 -3.45 18.54 1.31
N ARG A 104 -3.10 18.95 0.10
CA ARG A 104 -3.64 20.17 -0.52
C ARG A 104 -5.13 20.04 -0.83
N ALA A 105 -5.57 18.88 -1.25
CA ALA A 105 -6.96 18.59 -1.60
C ALA A 105 -7.87 18.41 -0.38
N ARG A 106 -7.34 18.21 0.83
CA ARG A 106 -8.14 18.23 2.07
C ARG A 106 -8.93 19.51 2.23
N SER A 107 -8.36 20.64 1.82
CA SER A 107 -9.04 21.94 1.81
C SER A 107 -10.15 22.04 0.75
N ALA A 108 -10.16 21.15 -0.23
CA ALA A 108 -11.09 21.15 -1.37
C ALA A 108 -12.02 19.93 -1.44
N GLY A 109 -11.99 19.04 -0.43
CA GLY A 109 -12.85 17.85 -0.40
C GLY A 109 -12.52 16.78 -1.45
N ARG A 110 -11.37 16.86 -2.11
CA ARG A 110 -10.98 16.02 -3.25
C ARG A 110 -9.94 14.96 -2.89
N LEU A 111 -10.29 13.72 -3.19
CA LEU A 111 -9.43 12.59 -3.60
C LEU A 111 -8.38 12.11 -2.58
N TRP A 112 -8.82 11.75 -1.39
CA TRP A 112 -8.10 10.74 -0.65
C TRP A 112 -8.35 9.37 -1.29
N PRO A 113 -7.33 8.50 -1.40
CA PRO A 113 -7.52 7.14 -1.88
C PRO A 113 -8.62 6.42 -1.07
N LYS A 114 -9.53 5.75 -1.78
CA LYS A 114 -10.65 5.01 -1.15
C LYS A 114 -10.69 3.60 -1.73
N PRO A 115 -11.23 2.63 -0.98
CA PRO A 115 -11.51 1.31 -1.53
C PRO A 115 -12.36 1.41 -2.81
N GLY A 116 -11.97 0.65 -3.83
CA GLY A 116 -12.60 0.66 -5.14
C GLY A 116 -11.99 1.63 -6.15
N HIS A 117 -11.16 2.59 -5.74
CA HIS A 117 -10.48 3.47 -6.70
C HIS A 117 -9.48 2.69 -7.55
N ARG A 118 -9.41 3.05 -8.83
CA ARG A 118 -8.39 2.60 -9.77
C ARG A 118 -7.13 3.42 -9.56
N VAL A 119 -5.99 2.78 -9.57
CA VAL A 119 -4.70 3.43 -9.28
C VAL A 119 -3.63 2.96 -10.23
N ALA A 120 -2.72 3.86 -10.54
CA ALA A 120 -1.50 3.56 -11.24
C ALA A 120 -0.40 3.26 -10.22
N LEU A 121 0.26 2.11 -10.37
CA LEU A 121 1.26 1.59 -9.46
C LEU A 121 2.63 1.56 -10.11
N ARG A 122 3.67 1.89 -9.35
CA ARG A 122 5.05 1.66 -9.75
C ARG A 122 5.63 0.54 -8.90
N ARG A 123 6.17 -0.47 -9.56
CA ARG A 123 6.95 -1.51 -8.91
C ARG A 123 8.44 -1.16 -9.04
N TRP A 124 9.10 -1.07 -7.90
CA TRP A 124 10.53 -0.80 -7.86
C TRP A 124 11.33 -2.10 -7.97
N PRO A 125 12.54 -2.09 -8.55
CA PRO A 125 13.38 -3.28 -8.66
C PRO A 125 13.68 -3.94 -7.32
N ASP A 126 13.76 -3.14 -6.25
CA ASP A 126 14.04 -3.60 -4.88
C ASP A 126 12.81 -4.19 -4.17
N GLY A 127 11.68 -4.28 -4.85
CA GLY A 127 10.48 -4.95 -4.39
C GLY A 127 9.32 -4.09 -3.89
N PRO A 128 9.49 -2.88 -3.33
CA PRO A 128 8.36 -2.07 -2.89
C PRO A 128 7.49 -1.63 -4.06
N VAL A 129 6.19 -1.46 -3.77
CA VAL A 129 5.20 -0.95 -4.72
C VAL A 129 4.70 0.40 -4.21
N THR A 130 4.62 1.39 -5.09
CA THR A 130 4.09 2.71 -4.76
C THR A 130 2.87 3.05 -5.60
N VAL A 131 1.90 3.70 -5.00
CA VAL A 131 0.75 4.30 -5.69
C VAL A 131 1.19 5.66 -6.21
N GLU A 132 1.26 5.80 -7.53
CA GLU A 132 1.69 7.04 -8.19
C GLU A 132 0.54 8.00 -8.45
N GLY A 133 -0.66 7.47 -8.70
CA GLY A 133 -1.83 8.28 -8.99
C GLY A 133 -3.14 7.52 -8.88
N ILE A 134 -4.22 8.28 -8.72
CA ILE A 134 -5.59 7.78 -8.75
C ILE A 134 -6.17 8.11 -10.12
N VAL A 135 -6.73 7.11 -10.77
CA VAL A 135 -7.45 7.26 -12.03
C VAL A 135 -8.95 7.29 -11.72
N ALA A 136 -9.55 8.37 -12.06
CA ALA A 136 -10.98 8.58 -11.82
C ALA A 136 -11.81 7.89 -12.90
#